data_87db08878778c8c558e6a6126a9bdc3a
#
_entry.id   87db08878778c8c558e6a6126a9bdc3a
#
_cell.length_a   1.000
_cell.length_b   1.000
_cell.length_c   1.000
_cell.angle_alpha   90.00
_cell.angle_beta   90.00
_cell.angle_gamma   90.00
#
_symmetry.space_group_name_H-M   'P 1'
#
loop_
_entity.id
_entity.type
_entity.pdbx_description
1 polymer ?
#
loop_
_entity_poly.entity_id
_entity_poly.type
_entity_poly.pdbx_seq_one_letter_code
_entity_poly.pdbx_strand_id
1 'polypeptide(L)'
;MEFLLTIPLMLLIRSDFKRRVVSVYTLLVFGSLQFIVVLMKEGIYETVIRTGINSVVLLFLGIGVCLYLLLKYGPVAFATRRFIGSGDIVFLFFLTPAFAGLEFPKFLVISFLLTLVGWGVCCKRKRELMIPLVATVGICYLIRILIRFLFPMCTVQYSTL
;
A
#
# COMPACT_ATOMS: atom_id res chain seq x y z
N MET A 1 -12.17 8.63 -13.62
CA MET A 1 -12.16 9.00 -12.20
C MET A 1 -10.90 8.53 -11.46
N GLU A 2 -10.38 7.34 -11.74
CA GLU A 2 -9.12 6.88 -11.09
C GLU A 2 -7.92 7.81 -11.33
N PHE A 3 -7.92 8.56 -12.42
CA PHE A 3 -6.86 9.51 -12.74
C PHE A 3 -6.71 10.63 -11.69
N LEU A 4 -7.79 10.96 -11.01
CA LEU A 4 -7.78 11.98 -9.95
C LEU A 4 -6.93 11.55 -8.74
N LEU A 5 -6.77 10.23 -8.56
CA LEU A 5 -5.93 9.65 -7.48
C LEU A 5 -4.43 9.78 -7.75
N THR A 6 -4.03 10.01 -9.01
CA THR A 6 -2.60 10.10 -9.37
C THR A 6 -1.93 11.30 -8.75
N ILE A 7 -2.64 12.44 -8.61
CA ILE A 7 -2.08 13.66 -8.06
C ILE A 7 -1.67 13.50 -6.59
N PRO A 8 -2.58 13.14 -5.64
CA PRO A 8 -2.21 12.95 -4.25
C PRO A 8 -1.23 11.79 -4.05
N LEU A 9 -1.31 10.75 -4.89
CA LEU A 9 -0.38 9.63 -4.83
C LEU A 9 1.05 10.05 -5.22
N MET A 10 1.22 10.86 -6.27
CA MET A 10 2.52 11.41 -6.66
C MET A 10 3.11 12.31 -5.58
N LEU A 11 2.28 13.12 -4.90
CA LEU A 11 2.73 13.94 -3.78
C LEU A 11 3.18 13.08 -2.59
N LEU A 12 2.48 12.00 -2.28
CA LEU A 12 2.87 11.03 -1.25
C LEU A 12 4.22 10.38 -1.58
N ILE A 13 4.37 9.87 -2.80
CA ILE A 13 5.61 9.23 -3.29
C ILE A 13 6.78 10.23 -3.16
N ARG A 14 6.60 11.46 -3.64
CA ARG A 14 7.64 12.49 -3.56
C ARG A 14 8.01 12.87 -2.13
N SER A 15 7.02 12.98 -1.24
CA SER A 15 7.22 13.28 0.18
C SER A 15 8.00 12.19 0.88
N ASP A 16 7.65 10.93 0.64
CA ASP A 16 8.31 9.77 1.24
C ASP A 16 9.77 9.63 0.78
N PHE A 17 10.04 9.80 -0.53
CA PHE A 17 11.42 9.78 -1.05
C PHE A 17 12.29 10.92 -0.53
N LYS A 18 11.73 12.13 -0.40
CA LYS A 18 12.52 13.32 -0.04
C LYS A 18 12.72 13.48 1.46
N ARG A 19 11.67 13.26 2.24
CA ARG A 19 11.64 13.56 3.68
C ARG A 19 11.53 12.34 4.56
N ARG A 20 11.24 11.16 3.99
CA ARG A 20 10.92 9.92 4.72
C ARG A 20 9.83 10.12 5.77
N VAL A 21 8.97 11.11 5.54
CA VAL A 21 7.82 11.44 6.38
C VAL A 21 6.61 11.59 5.48
N VAL A 22 5.62 10.77 5.73
CA VAL A 22 4.34 10.83 5.01
C VAL A 22 3.50 11.94 5.63
N SER A 23 3.10 12.93 4.81
CA SER A 23 2.20 13.99 5.27
C SER A 23 0.82 13.42 5.55
N VAL A 24 0.33 13.59 6.78
CA VAL A 24 -0.98 13.11 7.21
C VAL A 24 -2.09 13.70 6.35
N TYR A 25 -1.98 14.97 5.98
CA TYR A 25 -2.98 15.65 5.14
C TYR A 25 -3.09 15.02 3.75
N THR A 26 -1.96 14.80 3.07
CA THR A 26 -1.96 14.16 1.75
C THR A 26 -2.44 12.71 1.81
N LEU A 27 -2.15 12.01 2.91
CA LEU A 27 -2.61 10.66 3.15
C LEU A 27 -4.13 10.60 3.34
N LEU A 28 -4.70 11.53 4.12
CA LEU A 28 -6.15 11.63 4.31
C LEU A 28 -6.86 12.01 3.00
N VAL A 29 -6.32 12.97 2.26
CA VAL A 29 -6.87 13.35 0.94
C VAL A 29 -6.84 12.17 -0.02
N PHE A 30 -5.74 11.43 -0.09
CA PHE A 30 -5.65 10.23 -0.92
C PHE A 30 -6.68 9.17 -0.48
N GLY A 31 -6.76 8.89 0.82
CA GLY A 31 -7.67 7.89 1.36
C GLY A 31 -9.14 8.21 1.13
N SER A 32 -9.55 9.46 1.38
CA SER A 32 -10.93 9.91 1.15
C SER A 32 -11.31 9.85 -0.34
N LEU A 33 -10.43 10.32 -1.23
CA LEU A 33 -10.65 10.22 -2.67
C LEU A 33 -10.72 8.76 -3.15
N GLN A 34 -9.86 7.89 -2.62
CA GLN A 34 -9.87 6.46 -2.92
C GLN A 34 -11.22 5.83 -2.56
N PHE A 35 -11.71 6.10 -1.36
CA PHE A 35 -13.01 5.62 -0.90
C PHE A 35 -14.14 6.12 -1.79
N ILE A 36 -14.18 7.42 -2.09
CA ILE A 36 -15.23 8.03 -2.94
C ILE A 36 -15.22 7.39 -4.34
N VAL A 37 -14.05 7.24 -4.96
CA VAL A 37 -13.94 6.67 -6.32
C VAL A 37 -14.44 5.22 -6.34
N VAL A 38 -14.11 4.41 -5.34
CA VAL A 38 -14.57 3.02 -5.27
C VAL A 38 -16.07 2.96 -4.96
N LEU A 39 -16.58 3.78 -4.04
CA LEU A 39 -17.99 3.90 -3.73
C LEU A 39 -18.85 4.24 -4.97
N MET A 40 -18.37 5.16 -5.80
CA MET A 40 -19.09 5.56 -7.03
C MET A 40 -19.07 4.48 -8.12
N LYS A 41 -18.06 3.60 -8.10
CA LYS A 41 -17.93 2.52 -9.10
C LYS A 41 -18.68 1.24 -8.72
N GLU A 42 -18.51 0.82 -7.50
CA GLU A 42 -18.88 -0.53 -7.04
C GLU A 42 -20.09 -0.52 -6.09
N GLY A 43 -20.46 0.67 -5.60
CA GLY A 43 -21.50 0.81 -4.60
C GLY A 43 -21.02 0.57 -3.16
N ILE A 44 -21.91 0.89 -2.20
CA ILE A 44 -21.56 0.87 -0.76
C ILE A 44 -21.29 -0.56 -0.28
N TYR A 45 -22.15 -1.50 -0.65
CA TYR A 45 -22.10 -2.88 -0.18
C TYR A 45 -20.78 -3.56 -0.54
N GLU A 46 -20.41 -3.51 -1.82
CA GLU A 46 -19.17 -4.09 -2.33
C GLU A 46 -17.93 -3.41 -1.72
N THR A 47 -17.95 -2.09 -1.58
CA THR A 47 -16.84 -1.34 -0.98
C THR A 47 -16.60 -1.76 0.46
N VAL A 48 -17.66 -1.92 1.26
CA VAL A 48 -17.54 -2.34 2.66
C VAL A 48 -17.01 -3.77 2.78
N ILE A 49 -17.54 -4.69 1.96
CA ILE A 49 -17.09 -6.10 1.98
C ILE A 49 -15.62 -6.18 1.58
N ARG A 50 -15.21 -5.54 0.48
CA ARG A 50 -13.81 -5.55 0.03
C ARG A 50 -12.88 -4.95 1.06
N THR A 51 -13.25 -3.82 1.64
CA THR A 51 -12.48 -3.18 2.72
C THR A 51 -12.36 -4.11 3.92
N GLY A 52 -13.45 -4.74 4.33
CA GLY A 52 -13.47 -5.68 5.45
C GLY A 52 -12.53 -6.87 5.25
N ILE A 53 -12.70 -7.59 4.13
CA ILE A 53 -11.87 -8.77 3.80
C ILE A 53 -10.39 -8.38 3.72
N ASN A 54 -10.06 -7.32 2.99
CA ASN A 54 -8.67 -6.90 2.80
C ASN A 54 -8.06 -6.35 4.09
N SER A 55 -8.85 -5.74 4.98
CA SER A 55 -8.39 -5.31 6.31
C SER A 55 -8.05 -6.49 7.21
N VAL A 56 -8.81 -7.58 7.13
CA VAL A 56 -8.49 -8.84 7.85
C VAL A 56 -7.15 -9.40 7.35
N VAL A 57 -6.93 -9.43 6.04
CA VAL A 57 -5.65 -9.86 5.45
C VAL A 57 -4.50 -8.97 5.93
N LEU A 58 -4.69 -7.65 5.94
CA LEU A 58 -3.69 -6.71 6.41
C LEU A 58 -3.37 -6.89 7.90
N LEU A 59 -4.40 -7.14 8.71
CA LEU A 59 -4.26 -7.41 10.14
C LEU A 59 -3.47 -8.70 10.39
N PHE A 60 -3.78 -9.76 9.63
CA PHE A 60 -3.06 -11.04 9.72
C PHE A 60 -1.58 -10.89 9.36
N LEU A 61 -1.28 -10.15 8.28
CA LEU A 61 0.08 -9.79 7.87
C LEU A 61 0.79 -8.96 8.95
N GLY A 62 0.10 -7.96 9.51
CA GLY A 62 0.62 -7.12 10.59
C GLY A 62 0.99 -7.92 11.83
N ILE A 63 0.11 -8.82 12.26
CA ILE A 63 0.38 -9.73 13.39
C ILE A 63 1.59 -10.62 13.09
N GLY A 64 1.68 -11.20 11.90
CA GLY A 64 2.82 -12.03 11.49
C GLY A 64 4.15 -11.27 11.55
N VAL A 65 4.19 -10.05 11.04
CA VAL A 65 5.37 -9.19 11.09
C VAL A 65 5.72 -8.81 12.53
N CYS A 66 4.74 -8.43 13.36
CA CYS A 66 4.95 -8.13 14.77
C CYS A 66 5.52 -9.33 15.53
N LEU A 67 4.96 -10.52 15.31
CA LEU A 67 5.40 -11.75 15.93
C LEU A 67 6.85 -12.10 15.52
N TYR A 68 7.16 -11.98 14.23
CA TYR A 68 8.51 -12.16 13.71
C TYR A 68 9.53 -11.20 14.36
N LEU A 69 9.17 -9.90 14.44
CA LEU A 69 10.05 -8.89 15.05
C LEU A 69 10.26 -9.15 16.55
N LEU A 70 9.20 -9.56 17.25
CA LEU A 70 9.22 -9.88 18.66
C LEU A 70 10.14 -11.09 18.95
N LEU A 71 10.04 -12.13 18.12
CA LEU A 71 10.89 -13.31 18.23
C LEU A 71 12.35 -13.02 17.90
N LYS A 72 12.59 -12.17 16.90
CA LYS A 72 13.95 -11.86 16.43
C LYS A 72 14.71 -10.89 17.33
N TYR A 73 14.05 -9.86 17.84
CA TYR A 73 14.71 -8.76 18.58
C TYR A 73 14.38 -8.74 20.06
N GLY A 74 13.41 -9.53 20.50
CA GLY A 74 12.93 -9.58 21.87
C GLY A 74 11.98 -8.44 22.26
N PRO A 75 11.27 -8.57 23.40
CA PRO A 75 10.21 -7.63 23.78
C PRO A 75 10.72 -6.22 24.07
N VAL A 76 11.90 -6.09 24.66
CA VAL A 76 12.48 -4.78 25.02
C VAL A 76 12.86 -3.98 23.78
N ALA A 77 13.50 -4.61 22.79
CA ALA A 77 13.87 -3.94 21.55
C ALA A 77 12.64 -3.61 20.68
N PHE A 78 11.61 -4.45 20.72
CA PHE A 78 10.35 -4.20 20.05
C PHE A 78 9.63 -2.97 20.60
N ALA A 79 9.60 -2.79 21.93
CA ALA A 79 8.97 -1.66 22.58
C ALA A 79 9.72 -0.33 22.36
N THR A 80 11.06 -0.37 22.22
CA THR A 80 11.89 0.84 22.12
C THR A 80 12.16 1.29 20.70
N ARG A 81 12.13 0.39 19.71
CA ARG A 81 12.42 0.69 18.31
C ARG A 81 11.13 0.76 17.49
N ARG A 82 10.94 1.86 16.78
CA ARG A 82 9.86 1.98 15.78
C ARG A 82 10.27 1.28 14.48
N PHE A 83 9.93 0.00 14.35
CA PHE A 83 10.25 -0.79 13.15
C PHE A 83 9.33 -0.50 11.98
N ILE A 84 8.08 -0.10 12.23
CA ILE A 84 7.05 0.15 11.20
C ILE A 84 6.56 1.58 11.35
N GLY A 85 6.50 2.31 10.25
CA GLY A 85 5.92 3.64 10.20
C GLY A 85 4.40 3.59 10.33
N SER A 86 3.83 4.41 11.22
CA SER A 86 2.36 4.50 11.33
C SER A 86 1.70 4.95 10.02
N GLY A 87 2.40 5.79 9.24
CA GLY A 87 1.95 6.22 7.92
C GLY A 87 1.86 5.08 6.90
N ASP A 88 2.76 4.11 6.97
CA ASP A 88 2.76 2.94 6.08
C ASP A 88 1.51 2.08 6.29
N ILE A 89 1.14 1.85 7.57
CA ILE A 89 -0.04 1.07 7.94
C ILE A 89 -1.31 1.76 7.45
N VAL A 90 -1.43 3.06 7.70
CA VAL A 90 -2.60 3.84 7.27
C VAL A 90 -2.69 3.90 5.74
N PHE A 91 -1.56 4.04 5.05
CA PHE A 91 -1.53 4.01 3.58
C PHE A 91 -2.01 2.67 3.02
N LEU A 92 -1.52 1.55 3.57
CA LEU A 92 -1.95 0.22 3.17
C LEU A 92 -3.45 0.00 3.44
N PHE A 93 -3.96 0.52 4.56
CA PHE A 93 -5.39 0.47 4.88
C PHE A 93 -6.23 1.23 3.84
N PHE A 94 -5.80 2.41 3.40
CA PHE A 94 -6.51 3.17 2.37
C PHE A 94 -6.48 2.53 0.98
N LEU A 95 -5.56 1.59 0.75
CA LEU A 95 -5.54 0.80 -0.49
C LEU A 95 -6.55 -0.36 -0.48
N THR A 96 -7.03 -0.79 0.68
CA THR A 96 -7.89 -2.00 0.80
C THR A 96 -9.15 -1.96 -0.08
N PRO A 97 -9.91 -0.85 -0.24
CA PRO A 97 -11.13 -0.84 -1.05
C PRO A 97 -10.85 -0.98 -2.56
N ALA A 98 -9.63 -0.68 -3.02
CA ALA A 98 -9.28 -0.69 -4.44
C ALA A 98 -9.17 -2.09 -5.06
N PHE A 99 -9.15 -3.13 -4.23
CA PHE A 99 -8.85 -4.49 -4.67
C PHE A 99 -10.00 -5.45 -4.37
N ALA A 100 -10.32 -6.29 -5.33
CA ALA A 100 -11.31 -7.36 -5.16
C ALA A 100 -10.63 -8.67 -4.73
N GLY A 101 -11.24 -9.38 -3.80
CA GLY A 101 -10.84 -10.72 -3.40
C GLY A 101 -9.34 -10.91 -3.15
N LEU A 102 -8.74 -11.89 -3.84
CA LEU A 102 -7.33 -12.25 -3.69
C LEU A 102 -6.33 -11.30 -4.41
N GLU A 103 -6.80 -10.26 -5.08
CA GLU A 103 -5.91 -9.32 -5.76
C GLU A 103 -5.06 -8.51 -4.77
N PHE A 104 -5.61 -8.17 -3.60
CA PHE A 104 -4.91 -7.40 -2.58
C PHE A 104 -3.67 -8.12 -2.03
N PRO A 105 -3.76 -9.36 -1.53
CA PRO A 105 -2.56 -10.07 -1.07
C PRO A 105 -1.55 -10.31 -2.20
N LYS A 106 -1.98 -10.62 -3.43
CA LYS A 106 -1.08 -10.73 -4.58
C LYS A 106 -0.33 -9.42 -4.85
N PHE A 107 -1.05 -8.30 -4.84
CA PHE A 107 -0.46 -6.98 -5.01
C PHE A 107 0.56 -6.67 -3.90
N LEU A 108 0.24 -6.96 -2.63
CA LEU A 108 1.16 -6.75 -1.50
C LEU A 108 2.44 -7.57 -1.67
N VAL A 109 2.33 -8.87 -1.98
CA VAL A 109 3.50 -9.74 -2.18
C VAL A 109 4.40 -9.20 -3.29
N ILE A 110 3.83 -8.86 -4.45
CA ILE A 110 4.60 -8.32 -5.58
C ILE A 110 5.26 -7.00 -5.20
N SER A 111 4.53 -6.09 -4.56
CA SER A 111 5.05 -4.79 -4.15
C SER A 111 6.18 -4.91 -3.13
N PHE A 112 6.06 -5.82 -2.16
CA PHE A 112 7.11 -6.06 -1.17
C PHE A 112 8.34 -6.72 -1.79
N LEU A 113 8.18 -7.66 -2.70
CA LEU A 113 9.30 -8.26 -3.44
C LEU A 113 10.04 -7.21 -4.26
N LEU A 114 9.31 -6.36 -4.99
CA LEU A 114 9.91 -5.25 -5.75
C LEU A 114 10.64 -4.26 -4.84
N THR A 115 10.09 -3.98 -3.66
CA THR A 115 10.71 -3.14 -2.64
C THR A 115 12.03 -3.75 -2.16
N LEU A 116 12.05 -5.05 -1.87
CA LEU A 116 13.25 -5.76 -1.42
C LEU A 116 14.32 -5.78 -2.50
N VAL A 117 13.94 -6.09 -3.75
CA VAL A 117 14.87 -6.10 -4.88
C VAL A 117 15.42 -4.70 -5.15
N GLY A 118 14.55 -3.70 -5.23
CA GLY A 118 14.95 -2.30 -5.44
C GLY A 118 15.88 -1.80 -4.34
N TRP A 119 15.58 -2.11 -3.08
CA TRP A 119 16.44 -1.80 -1.95
C TRP A 119 17.80 -2.53 -2.05
N GLY A 120 17.81 -3.83 -2.34
CA GLY A 120 19.04 -4.63 -2.47
C GLY A 120 19.97 -4.12 -3.56
N VAL A 121 19.40 -3.62 -4.68
CA VAL A 121 20.17 -3.08 -5.81
C VAL A 121 20.68 -1.65 -5.52
N CYS A 122 19.79 -0.78 -5.01
CA CYS A 122 20.12 0.64 -4.84
C CYS A 122 20.94 0.93 -3.57
N CYS A 123 20.80 0.16 -2.49
CA CYS A 123 21.36 0.48 -1.19
C CYS A 123 22.64 -0.25 -0.80
N LYS A 124 23.35 -0.93 -1.74
CA LYS A 124 24.70 -1.46 -1.49
C LYS A 124 25.70 -0.41 -0.97
N ARG A 125 25.38 0.89 -1.07
CA ARG A 125 26.33 1.99 -0.80
C ARG A 125 26.05 2.83 0.45
N LYS A 126 24.86 2.76 1.07
CA LYS A 126 24.55 3.52 2.28
C LYS A 126 23.78 2.67 3.29
N ARG A 127 24.35 2.51 4.49
CA ARG A 127 23.77 1.79 5.64
C ARG A 127 22.56 2.46 6.30
N GLU A 128 21.77 3.21 5.60
CA GLU A 128 20.58 3.84 6.18
C GLU A 128 19.37 2.91 6.05
N LEU A 129 18.89 2.45 7.20
CA LEU A 129 18.01 1.30 7.44
C LEU A 129 16.50 1.55 7.19
N MET A 130 16.09 2.70 6.66
CA MET A 130 14.66 2.93 6.43
C MET A 130 14.30 2.75 4.95
N ILE A 131 13.47 1.76 4.68
CA ILE A 131 12.92 1.48 3.35
C ILE A 131 11.72 2.40 3.13
N PRO A 132 11.64 3.22 2.05
CA PRO A 132 10.49 4.04 1.73
C PRO A 132 9.34 3.17 1.18
N LEU A 133 8.57 2.58 2.08
CA LEU A 133 7.56 1.58 1.74
C LEU A 133 6.37 2.23 1.01
N VAL A 134 5.90 3.39 1.46
CA VAL A 134 4.81 4.14 0.80
C VAL A 134 5.19 4.51 -0.62
N ALA A 135 6.43 4.93 -0.85
CA ALA A 135 6.88 5.30 -2.18
C ALA A 135 6.90 4.10 -3.13
N THR A 136 7.44 2.96 -2.71
CA THR A 136 7.55 1.77 -3.58
C THR A 136 6.19 1.13 -3.85
N VAL A 137 5.37 0.93 -2.83
CA VAL A 137 4.00 0.42 -2.98
C VAL A 137 3.14 1.40 -3.79
N GLY A 138 3.31 2.71 -3.55
CA GLY A 138 2.65 3.77 -4.30
C GLY A 138 2.99 3.76 -5.78
N ILE A 139 4.25 3.54 -6.15
CA ILE A 139 4.67 3.39 -7.56
C ILE A 139 4.00 2.16 -8.18
N CYS A 140 3.99 1.01 -7.50
CA CYS A 140 3.31 -0.19 -7.99
C CYS A 140 1.81 0.07 -8.21
N TYR A 141 1.18 0.80 -7.31
CA TYR A 141 -0.23 1.16 -7.44
C TYR A 141 -0.48 2.14 -8.59
N LEU A 142 0.42 3.11 -8.79
CA LEU A 142 0.36 4.04 -9.92
C LEU A 142 0.50 3.31 -11.26
N ILE A 143 1.44 2.38 -11.36
CA ILE A 143 1.61 1.53 -12.55
C ILE A 143 0.32 0.74 -12.83
N ARG A 144 -0.32 0.18 -11.80
CA ARG A 144 -1.60 -0.52 -11.94
C ARG A 144 -2.70 0.39 -12.49
N ILE A 145 -2.84 1.62 -11.98
CA ILE A 145 -3.80 2.61 -12.50
C ILE A 145 -3.52 2.90 -13.98
N LEU A 146 -2.25 3.07 -14.34
CA LEU A 146 -1.82 3.37 -15.70
C LEU A 146 -2.11 2.21 -16.66
N ILE A 147 -1.83 0.97 -16.24
CA ILE A 147 -2.14 -0.23 -17.03
C ILE A 147 -3.66 -0.35 -17.25
N ARG A 148 -4.47 -0.13 -16.22
CA ARG A 148 -5.93 -0.14 -16.36
C ARG A 148 -6.46 0.94 -17.31
N PHE A 149 -5.79 2.08 -17.35
CA PHE A 149 -6.15 3.17 -18.25
C PHE A 149 -5.76 2.88 -19.71
N LEU A 150 -4.54 2.34 -19.93
CA LEU A 150 -4.03 2.04 -21.27
C LEU A 150 -4.67 0.80 -21.90
N PHE A 151 -5.02 -0.19 -21.08
CA PHE A 151 -5.58 -1.47 -21.54
C PHE A 151 -6.94 -1.78 -20.92
N PRO A 152 -7.98 -0.99 -21.19
CA PRO A 152 -9.30 -1.21 -20.60
C PRO A 152 -9.93 -2.55 -20.99
N MET A 153 -9.55 -3.11 -22.16
CA MET A 153 -10.06 -4.39 -22.66
C MET A 153 -9.52 -5.62 -21.92
N CYS A 154 -8.29 -5.57 -21.37
CA CYS A 154 -7.70 -6.72 -20.68
C CYS A 154 -8.24 -6.95 -19.24
N THR A 155 -8.93 -5.97 -18.67
CA THR A 155 -9.37 -6.03 -17.26
C THR A 155 -10.78 -6.63 -17.07
N VAL A 156 -11.55 -6.74 -18.14
CA VAL A 156 -12.95 -7.26 -18.06
C VAL A 156 -13.01 -8.77 -17.84
N GLN A 157 -11.96 -9.50 -18.21
CA GLN A 157 -11.96 -10.97 -18.19
C GLN A 157 -11.67 -11.61 -16.81
N TYR A 158 -11.23 -10.83 -15.81
CA TYR A 158 -10.87 -11.36 -14.48
C TYR A 158 -11.95 -11.16 -13.40
N SER A 159 -13.08 -10.53 -13.72
CA SER A 159 -14.15 -10.28 -12.74
C SER A 159 -15.27 -11.33 -12.73
N THR A 160 -15.15 -12.40 -13.54
CA THR A 160 -16.18 -13.45 -13.69
C THR A 160 -15.72 -14.86 -13.28
N LEU A 161 -14.66 -14.96 -12.46
CA LEU A 161 -14.27 -16.25 -11.84
C LEU A 161 -14.32 -16.17 -10.32
#